data_a01e793d0ee449e29edaf168e27dfb9b
#
_entry.id   a01e793d0ee449e29edaf168e27dfb9b
#
_cell.length_a   1.000
_cell.length_b   1.000
_cell.length_c   1.000
_cell.angle_alpha   90.00
_cell.angle_beta   90.00
_cell.angle_gamma   90.00
#
_symmetry.space_group_name_H-M   'P 1'
#
loop_
_entity.id
_entity.type
_entity.pdbx_description
1 polymer ?
#
loop_
_entity_poly.entity_id
_entity_poly.type
_entity_poly.pdbx_seq_one_letter_code
_entity_poly.pdbx_strand_id
1 'polypeptide(L)'
;MERKKIELLAPAGDMERLQMAAAYGADAVYLAGTTFGMRSFAGNFTPEALKEAVELCHRRGIRVHVTCNTMPRNNEVARLPEWLEYLDSLGVDAIILADVGTLALAAAHAPHVERHISTQASVVNYQSARAWHQLGAKRVILARELSLDEIREIRDKTPPELELEVFAHGAMCVSYSGRCLLSNYMTGRDSNRGACAQPCRYQYALMEEKRPGEYFPVYEENGETYIMNSRDMCMIDHVGELIDAGLDSLKIEGRAKSAYYAAIVTGAYRHAIDAAWSGMPLDPVWRDEVEHISHRHYSTGFFYGHPGQFTEDSRYIRDWQITAKVVSCDQEGRALLTLNNKFSLGDRLELVGPGVRPQPLEVTALWDEDGLPLTQVRKPQMRFRMQLPQSVPPLSILRRQADLTP
;
A
#
# COMPACT_ATOMS: atom_id res chain seq x y z
N MET A 1 -27.60 -12.04 -9.27
CA MET A 1 -26.18 -12.35 -9.55
C MET A 1 -25.53 -12.73 -8.24
N GLU A 2 -24.73 -13.79 -8.23
CA GLU A 2 -23.92 -14.14 -7.07
C GLU A 2 -22.90 -13.03 -6.82
N ARG A 3 -22.86 -12.46 -5.61
CA ARG A 3 -22.00 -11.32 -5.26
C ARG A 3 -20.54 -11.80 -5.28
N LYS A 4 -19.70 -11.26 -6.14
CA LYS A 4 -18.26 -11.56 -6.18
C LYS A 4 -17.59 -11.00 -4.91
N LYS A 5 -16.72 -11.78 -4.27
CA LYS A 5 -15.93 -11.29 -3.13
C LYS A 5 -15.04 -10.13 -3.58
N ILE A 6 -15.00 -9.08 -2.79
CA ILE A 6 -14.19 -7.90 -3.08
C ILE A 6 -12.70 -8.25 -3.10
N GLU A 7 -11.97 -7.74 -4.09
CA GLU A 7 -10.53 -7.94 -4.26
C GLU A 7 -9.74 -7.09 -3.28
N LEU A 8 -8.73 -7.67 -2.63
CA LEU A 8 -7.73 -6.95 -1.85
C LEU A 8 -6.47 -6.73 -2.70
N LEU A 9 -6.25 -5.48 -3.13
CA LEU A 9 -5.11 -5.07 -3.95
C LEU A 9 -4.00 -4.47 -3.08
N ALA A 10 -2.91 -5.22 -2.91
CA ALA A 10 -1.79 -4.87 -2.04
C ALA A 10 -0.59 -4.26 -2.79
N PRO A 11 0.19 -3.37 -2.13
CA PRO A 11 1.36 -2.74 -2.74
C PRO A 11 2.57 -3.68 -2.77
N ALA A 12 3.29 -3.71 -3.90
CA ALA A 12 4.56 -4.41 -4.04
C ALA A 12 5.63 -3.47 -4.62
N GLY A 13 6.49 -2.89 -3.78
CA GLY A 13 7.58 -2.01 -4.21
C GLY A 13 8.80 -2.76 -4.71
N ASP A 14 9.00 -4.00 -4.25
CA ASP A 14 10.05 -4.94 -4.64
C ASP A 14 9.61 -6.39 -4.37
N MET A 15 10.49 -7.35 -4.64
CA MET A 15 10.19 -8.77 -4.50
C MET A 15 9.90 -9.16 -3.04
N GLU A 16 10.57 -8.58 -2.04
CA GLU A 16 10.31 -8.87 -0.63
C GLU A 16 8.89 -8.43 -0.22
N ARG A 17 8.49 -7.21 -0.61
CA ARG A 17 7.14 -6.68 -0.36
C ARG A 17 6.06 -7.49 -1.07
N LEU A 18 6.35 -7.94 -2.29
CA LEU A 18 5.45 -8.81 -3.06
C LEU A 18 5.24 -10.14 -2.34
N GLN A 19 6.32 -10.80 -1.89
CA GLN A 19 6.23 -12.08 -1.18
C GLN A 19 5.43 -11.94 0.12
N MET A 20 5.62 -10.85 0.86
CA MET A 20 4.86 -10.54 2.07
C MET A 20 3.38 -10.31 1.75
N ALA A 21 3.04 -9.45 0.80
CA ALA A 21 1.65 -9.20 0.41
C ALA A 21 0.94 -10.50 -0.02
N ALA A 22 1.62 -11.31 -0.84
CA ALA A 22 1.13 -12.59 -1.32
C ALA A 22 0.90 -13.61 -0.19
N ALA A 23 1.79 -13.66 0.79
CA ALA A 23 1.67 -14.59 1.92
C ALA A 23 0.56 -14.16 2.90
N TYR A 24 0.34 -12.86 3.07
CA TYR A 24 -0.63 -12.30 4.02
C TYR A 24 -2.04 -12.10 3.43
N GLY A 25 -2.31 -12.62 2.24
CA GLY A 25 -3.68 -12.78 1.73
C GLY A 25 -4.14 -11.73 0.72
N ALA A 26 -3.22 -11.12 -0.04
CA ALA A 26 -3.59 -10.32 -1.19
C ALA A 26 -4.23 -11.19 -2.29
N ASP A 27 -5.32 -10.70 -2.90
CA ASP A 27 -5.92 -11.29 -4.10
C ASP A 27 -5.21 -10.79 -5.36
N ALA A 28 -4.69 -9.57 -5.30
CA ALA A 28 -3.89 -8.95 -6.35
C ALA A 28 -2.78 -8.08 -5.76
N VAL A 29 -1.70 -7.90 -6.52
CA VAL A 29 -0.62 -6.98 -6.18
C VAL A 29 -0.45 -5.93 -7.26
N TYR A 30 -0.13 -4.68 -6.88
CA TYR A 30 0.26 -3.67 -7.86
C TYR A 30 1.71 -3.25 -7.67
N LEU A 31 2.42 -3.18 -8.78
CA LEU A 31 3.85 -2.91 -8.83
C LEU A 31 4.19 -2.00 -10.03
N ALA A 32 5.45 -1.62 -10.16
CA ALA A 32 5.91 -0.85 -11.31
C ALA A 32 7.21 -1.42 -11.86
N GLY A 33 7.36 -1.32 -13.17
CA GLY A 33 8.65 -1.43 -13.81
C GLY A 33 9.53 -0.19 -13.56
N THR A 34 10.74 -0.20 -14.11
CA THR A 34 11.70 0.91 -14.01
C THR A 34 11.26 2.15 -14.80
N THR A 35 10.25 2.03 -15.68
CA THR A 35 9.71 3.10 -16.51
C THR A 35 8.20 3.26 -16.34
N PHE A 36 7.66 4.44 -16.65
CA PHE A 36 6.24 4.79 -16.71
C PHE A 36 5.42 4.65 -15.42
N GLY A 37 6.03 4.21 -14.29
CA GLY A 37 5.36 4.08 -13.00
C GLY A 37 5.57 5.29 -12.10
N MET A 38 4.52 5.66 -11.33
CA MET A 38 4.66 6.61 -10.22
C MET A 38 5.56 6.01 -9.12
N ARG A 39 6.17 6.86 -8.27
CA ARG A 39 7.12 6.43 -7.21
C ARG A 39 8.46 5.94 -7.76
N SER A 40 9.12 6.75 -8.58
CA SER A 40 10.45 6.45 -9.13
C SER A 40 11.54 6.15 -8.08
N PHE A 41 11.32 6.54 -6.81
CA PHE A 41 12.21 6.25 -5.67
C PHE A 41 11.82 4.98 -4.88
N ALA A 42 10.74 4.30 -5.21
CA ALA A 42 10.48 2.94 -4.73
C ALA A 42 11.37 1.95 -5.49
N GLY A 43 11.68 0.80 -4.89
CA GLY A 43 12.46 -0.23 -5.54
C GLY A 43 11.73 -0.86 -6.71
N ASN A 44 11.64 -0.30 -7.88
CA ASN A 44 10.87 -0.80 -9.01
C ASN A 44 11.48 -2.10 -9.59
N PHE A 45 10.67 -2.88 -10.29
CA PHE A 45 11.08 -4.17 -10.85
C PHE A 45 11.84 -3.99 -12.18
N THR A 46 13.00 -4.65 -12.29
CA THR A 46 13.64 -4.84 -13.61
C THR A 46 12.76 -5.76 -14.47
N PRO A 47 12.96 -5.83 -15.79
CA PRO A 47 12.23 -6.77 -16.64
C PRO A 47 12.29 -8.21 -16.13
N GLU A 48 13.48 -8.69 -15.73
CA GLU A 48 13.68 -10.03 -15.20
C GLU A 48 12.93 -10.25 -13.88
N ALA A 49 13.05 -9.31 -12.94
CA ALA A 49 12.33 -9.37 -11.67
C ALA A 49 10.83 -9.30 -11.87
N LEU A 50 10.34 -8.53 -12.88
CA LEU A 50 8.92 -8.47 -13.20
C LEU A 50 8.39 -9.81 -13.69
N LYS A 51 9.14 -10.51 -14.56
CA LYS A 51 8.81 -11.85 -15.01
C LYS A 51 8.70 -12.83 -13.83
N GLU A 52 9.71 -12.84 -12.95
CA GLU A 52 9.70 -13.67 -11.75
C GLU A 52 8.50 -13.34 -10.84
N ALA A 53 8.16 -12.06 -10.68
CA ALA A 53 7.02 -11.60 -9.89
C ALA A 53 5.69 -12.13 -10.46
N VAL A 54 5.47 -12.04 -11.77
CA VAL A 54 4.27 -12.54 -12.45
C VAL A 54 4.16 -14.06 -12.25
N GLU A 55 5.22 -14.80 -12.52
CA GLU A 55 5.24 -16.26 -12.35
C GLU A 55 4.96 -16.68 -10.90
N LEU A 56 5.55 -15.97 -9.92
CA LEU A 56 5.34 -16.26 -8.50
C LEU A 56 3.88 -16.02 -8.09
N CYS A 57 3.30 -14.90 -8.50
CA CYS A 57 1.92 -14.53 -8.19
C CYS A 57 0.93 -15.50 -8.84
N HIS A 58 1.09 -15.78 -10.13
CA HIS A 58 0.18 -16.67 -10.87
C HIS A 58 0.18 -18.10 -10.31
N ARG A 59 1.36 -18.63 -9.90
CA ARG A 59 1.41 -19.94 -9.20
C ARG A 59 0.59 -19.98 -7.90
N ARG A 60 0.27 -18.81 -7.31
CA ARG A 60 -0.55 -18.67 -6.09
C ARG A 60 -1.97 -18.20 -6.37
N GLY A 61 -2.35 -18.03 -7.63
CA GLY A 61 -3.66 -17.51 -8.03
C GLY A 61 -3.84 -16.01 -7.72
N ILE A 62 -2.73 -15.24 -7.61
CA ILE A 62 -2.73 -13.81 -7.31
C ILE A 62 -2.54 -13.03 -8.60
N ARG A 63 -3.36 -12.01 -8.83
CA ARG A 63 -3.28 -11.13 -10.00
C ARG A 63 -2.17 -10.10 -9.88
N VAL A 64 -1.57 -9.71 -11.01
CA VAL A 64 -0.52 -8.71 -11.08
C VAL A 64 -0.96 -7.51 -11.91
N HIS A 65 -1.03 -6.33 -11.27
CA HIS A 65 -1.37 -5.08 -11.92
C HIS A 65 -0.12 -4.19 -12.03
N VAL A 66 0.27 -3.83 -13.26
CA VAL A 66 1.46 -3.01 -13.50
C VAL A 66 1.08 -1.55 -13.70
N THR A 67 1.71 -0.65 -12.94
CA THR A 67 1.43 0.79 -13.07
C THR A 67 2.20 1.39 -14.25
N CYS A 68 1.44 2.03 -15.17
CA CYS A 68 1.92 2.88 -16.25
C CYS A 68 1.22 4.25 -16.16
N ASN A 69 1.15 4.81 -14.96
CA ASN A 69 0.26 5.92 -14.60
C ASN A 69 0.97 7.27 -14.45
N THR A 70 2.17 7.42 -14.98
CA THR A 70 2.79 8.73 -15.21
C THR A 70 2.10 9.43 -16.40
N MET A 71 2.23 10.76 -16.47
CA MET A 71 1.83 11.55 -17.65
C MET A 71 3.00 11.57 -18.64
N PRO A 72 3.02 10.73 -19.69
CA PRO A 72 4.15 10.64 -20.61
C PRO A 72 4.25 11.89 -21.48
N ARG A 73 5.46 12.35 -21.74
CA ARG A 73 5.74 13.41 -22.70
C ARG A 73 6.04 12.82 -24.09
N ASN A 74 6.00 13.64 -25.14
CA ASN A 74 6.18 13.16 -26.52
C ASN A 74 7.44 12.33 -26.74
N ASN A 75 8.55 12.64 -26.07
CA ASN A 75 9.79 11.86 -26.13
C ASN A 75 9.72 10.49 -25.42
N GLU A 76 8.71 10.27 -24.60
CA GLU A 76 8.48 9.02 -23.88
C GLU A 76 7.42 8.16 -24.57
N VAL A 77 6.45 8.78 -25.23
CA VAL A 77 5.34 8.09 -25.93
C VAL A 77 5.86 7.09 -26.95
N ALA A 78 6.93 7.41 -27.67
CA ALA A 78 7.53 6.51 -28.65
C ALA A 78 8.04 5.17 -28.08
N ARG A 79 8.28 5.10 -26.78
CA ARG A 79 8.77 3.91 -26.07
C ARG A 79 7.66 3.08 -25.42
N LEU A 80 6.44 3.61 -25.37
CA LEU A 80 5.30 2.91 -24.76
C LEU A 80 4.91 1.63 -25.51
N PRO A 81 4.84 1.58 -26.84
CA PRO A 81 4.46 0.37 -27.56
C PRO A 81 5.30 -0.85 -27.16
N GLU A 82 6.62 -0.77 -27.20
CA GLU A 82 7.53 -1.85 -26.83
C GLU A 82 7.31 -2.32 -25.37
N TRP A 83 7.10 -1.38 -24.44
CA TRP A 83 6.83 -1.70 -23.05
C TRP A 83 5.48 -2.39 -22.87
N LEU A 84 4.44 -1.95 -23.57
CA LEU A 84 3.10 -2.53 -23.50
C LEU A 84 3.07 -3.94 -24.09
N GLU A 85 3.74 -4.16 -25.24
CA GLU A 85 3.91 -5.49 -25.84
C GLU A 85 4.67 -6.44 -24.91
N TYR A 86 5.69 -5.94 -24.22
CA TYR A 86 6.40 -6.72 -23.20
C TYR A 86 5.47 -7.14 -22.05
N LEU A 87 4.65 -6.23 -21.52
CA LEU A 87 3.69 -6.55 -20.45
C LEU A 87 2.64 -7.57 -20.91
N ASP A 88 2.13 -7.44 -22.14
CA ASP A 88 1.21 -8.41 -22.75
C ASP A 88 1.85 -9.79 -22.87
N SER A 89 3.11 -9.85 -23.31
CA SER A 89 3.86 -11.10 -23.45
C SER A 89 4.16 -11.80 -22.12
N LEU A 90 4.25 -11.05 -21.03
CA LEU A 90 4.39 -11.60 -19.68
C LEU A 90 3.08 -12.14 -19.13
N GLY A 91 1.94 -11.79 -19.74
CA GLY A 91 0.62 -12.14 -19.26
C GLY A 91 0.24 -11.43 -17.96
N VAL A 92 0.65 -10.16 -17.76
CA VAL A 92 0.16 -9.37 -16.62
C VAL A 92 -1.35 -9.21 -16.70
N ASP A 93 -2.03 -9.19 -15.57
CA ASP A 93 -3.50 -9.18 -15.54
C ASP A 93 -4.07 -7.80 -15.87
N ALA A 94 -3.41 -6.72 -15.44
CA ALA A 94 -3.87 -5.37 -15.72
C ALA A 94 -2.73 -4.35 -15.82
N ILE A 95 -2.99 -3.29 -16.60
CA ILE A 95 -2.17 -2.08 -16.66
C ILE A 95 -2.96 -0.93 -16.04
N ILE A 96 -2.40 -0.28 -15.00
CA ILE A 96 -2.98 0.90 -14.37
C ILE A 96 -2.41 2.14 -15.05
N LEU A 97 -3.26 2.96 -15.68
CA LEU A 97 -2.88 4.11 -16.49
C LEU A 97 -3.74 5.35 -16.18
N ALA A 98 -3.27 6.55 -16.54
CA ALA A 98 -3.97 7.81 -16.24
C ALA A 98 -4.18 8.70 -17.46
N ASP A 99 -3.50 8.39 -18.57
CA ASP A 99 -3.49 9.18 -19.78
C ASP A 99 -4.27 8.51 -20.91
N VAL A 100 -5.10 9.28 -21.63
CA VAL A 100 -5.97 8.74 -22.70
C VAL A 100 -5.16 8.22 -23.90
N GLY A 101 -4.02 8.86 -24.20
CA GLY A 101 -3.12 8.38 -25.24
C GLY A 101 -2.47 7.04 -24.88
N THR A 102 -2.08 6.89 -23.61
CA THR A 102 -1.58 5.61 -23.09
C THR A 102 -2.67 4.53 -23.11
N LEU A 103 -3.93 4.86 -22.85
CA LEU A 103 -5.06 3.93 -22.98
C LEU A 103 -5.21 3.43 -24.43
N ALA A 104 -5.16 4.35 -25.40
CA ALA A 104 -5.27 3.98 -26.80
C ALA A 104 -4.11 3.08 -27.27
N LEU A 105 -2.89 3.38 -26.84
CA LEU A 105 -1.73 2.55 -27.12
C LEU A 105 -1.84 1.18 -26.43
N ALA A 106 -2.29 1.11 -25.19
CA ALA A 106 -2.50 -0.15 -24.48
C ALA A 106 -3.56 -1.03 -25.18
N ALA A 107 -4.61 -0.44 -25.74
CA ALA A 107 -5.60 -1.18 -26.52
C ALA A 107 -5.01 -1.80 -27.80
N ALA A 108 -4.02 -1.13 -28.42
CA ALA A 108 -3.38 -1.60 -29.64
C ALA A 108 -2.23 -2.58 -29.39
N HIS A 109 -1.43 -2.36 -28.35
CA HIS A 109 -0.15 -3.08 -28.13
C HIS A 109 -0.19 -4.07 -26.94
N ALA A 110 -1.24 -4.06 -26.12
CA ALA A 110 -1.47 -5.01 -25.04
C ALA A 110 -2.95 -5.44 -24.99
N PRO A 111 -3.48 -6.05 -26.08
CA PRO A 111 -4.91 -6.33 -26.21
C PRO A 111 -5.45 -7.34 -25.20
N HIS A 112 -4.61 -8.22 -24.65
CA HIS A 112 -5.00 -9.26 -23.71
C HIS A 112 -4.97 -8.78 -22.25
N VAL A 113 -4.43 -7.58 -21.98
CA VAL A 113 -4.28 -7.02 -20.64
C VAL A 113 -5.43 -6.08 -20.31
N GLU A 114 -6.02 -6.21 -19.12
CA GLU A 114 -7.06 -5.29 -18.66
C GLU A 114 -6.51 -3.87 -18.46
N ARG A 115 -7.30 -2.87 -18.78
CA ARG A 115 -6.97 -1.45 -18.63
C ARG A 115 -7.71 -0.88 -17.43
N HIS A 116 -6.97 -0.50 -16.40
CA HIS A 116 -7.47 0.10 -15.16
C HIS A 116 -7.11 1.57 -15.11
N ILE A 117 -8.09 2.45 -14.90
CA ILE A 117 -7.86 3.90 -14.84
C ILE A 117 -7.39 4.28 -13.44
N SER A 118 -6.20 4.86 -13.37
CA SER A 118 -5.59 5.31 -12.12
C SER A 118 -6.38 6.44 -11.45
N THR A 119 -6.31 6.50 -10.12
CA THR A 119 -6.76 7.68 -9.36
C THR A 119 -6.11 8.99 -9.82
N GLN A 120 -4.96 8.93 -10.51
CA GLN A 120 -4.30 10.09 -11.12
C GLN A 120 -5.15 10.75 -12.24
N ALA A 121 -6.13 10.05 -12.81
CA ALA A 121 -7.10 10.61 -13.73
C ALA A 121 -8.20 11.44 -13.04
N SER A 122 -8.22 11.47 -11.70
CA SER A 122 -9.16 12.26 -10.87
C SER A 122 -10.64 12.02 -11.23
N VAL A 123 -11.04 10.74 -11.30
CA VAL A 123 -12.43 10.39 -11.61
C VAL A 123 -13.30 10.61 -10.36
N VAL A 124 -14.16 11.62 -10.41
CA VAL A 124 -15.01 12.08 -9.29
C VAL A 124 -16.51 12.04 -9.60
N ASN A 125 -16.93 11.50 -10.73
CA ASN A 125 -18.35 11.40 -11.09
C ASN A 125 -18.61 10.25 -12.07
N TYR A 126 -19.87 9.81 -12.12
CA TYR A 126 -20.30 8.68 -12.95
C TYR A 126 -20.14 8.91 -14.45
N GLN A 127 -20.25 10.15 -14.96
CA GLN A 127 -20.07 10.41 -16.38
C GLN A 127 -18.63 10.22 -16.81
N SER A 128 -17.65 10.67 -16.02
CA SER A 128 -16.23 10.39 -16.26
C SER A 128 -15.94 8.90 -16.21
N ALA A 129 -16.50 8.17 -15.23
CA ALA A 129 -16.34 6.72 -15.12
C ALA A 129 -16.91 6.00 -16.35
N ARG A 130 -18.10 6.37 -16.82
CA ARG A 130 -18.74 5.84 -18.04
C ARG A 130 -17.92 6.13 -19.30
N ALA A 131 -17.40 7.35 -19.43
CA ALA A 131 -16.57 7.74 -20.58
C ALA A 131 -15.30 6.88 -20.66
N TRP A 132 -14.61 6.67 -19.53
CA TRP A 132 -13.46 5.77 -19.48
C TRP A 132 -13.83 4.33 -19.86
N HIS A 133 -14.97 3.84 -19.38
CA HIS A 133 -15.47 2.51 -19.76
C HIS A 133 -15.76 2.41 -21.27
N GLN A 134 -16.39 3.39 -21.86
CA GLN A 134 -16.64 3.45 -23.31
C GLN A 134 -15.35 3.46 -24.14
N LEU A 135 -14.27 4.03 -23.60
CA LEU A 135 -12.93 3.99 -24.18
C LEU A 135 -12.20 2.65 -23.97
N GLY A 136 -12.83 1.68 -23.29
CA GLY A 136 -12.32 0.34 -23.09
C GLY A 136 -11.65 0.08 -21.75
N ALA A 137 -11.84 0.93 -20.76
CA ALA A 137 -11.42 0.63 -19.38
C ALA A 137 -12.30 -0.45 -18.76
N LYS A 138 -11.67 -1.43 -18.12
CA LYS A 138 -12.34 -2.48 -17.35
C LYS A 138 -12.64 -2.03 -15.91
N ARG A 139 -11.73 -1.23 -15.32
CA ARG A 139 -11.82 -0.75 -13.93
C ARG A 139 -11.47 0.73 -13.83
N VAL A 140 -12.10 1.41 -12.91
CA VAL A 140 -11.77 2.80 -12.52
C VAL A 140 -11.41 2.85 -11.04
N ILE A 141 -10.20 3.34 -10.74
CA ILE A 141 -9.77 3.67 -9.37
C ILE A 141 -10.25 5.10 -9.10
N LEU A 142 -11.29 5.23 -8.28
CA LEU A 142 -11.91 6.51 -7.98
C LEU A 142 -10.95 7.46 -7.25
N ALA A 143 -11.21 8.74 -7.37
CA ALA A 143 -10.49 9.76 -6.60
C ALA A 143 -10.79 9.60 -5.10
N ARG A 144 -9.80 9.93 -4.25
CA ARG A 144 -9.89 9.76 -2.79
C ARG A 144 -10.68 10.86 -2.09
N GLU A 145 -11.11 11.85 -2.83
CA GLU A 145 -11.83 13.03 -2.38
C GLU A 145 -13.37 12.83 -2.41
N LEU A 146 -13.84 11.62 -2.73
CA LEU A 146 -15.26 11.25 -2.77
C LEU A 146 -15.76 10.78 -1.42
N SER A 147 -16.99 11.19 -1.10
CA SER A 147 -17.78 10.61 0.00
C SER A 147 -18.34 9.24 -0.38
N LEU A 148 -18.74 8.46 0.63
CA LEU A 148 -19.34 7.14 0.42
C LEU A 148 -20.65 7.22 -0.37
N ASP A 149 -21.44 8.28 -0.16
CA ASP A 149 -22.70 8.49 -0.90
C ASP A 149 -22.46 8.82 -2.37
N GLU A 150 -21.43 9.63 -2.68
CA GLU A 150 -21.04 9.88 -4.07
C GLU A 150 -20.53 8.60 -4.76
N ILE A 151 -19.83 7.74 -4.06
CA ILE A 151 -19.37 6.43 -4.57
C ILE A 151 -20.57 5.52 -4.87
N ARG A 152 -21.56 5.45 -3.99
CA ARG A 152 -22.82 4.73 -4.21
C ARG A 152 -23.54 5.26 -5.44
N GLU A 153 -23.66 6.58 -5.58
CA GLU A 153 -24.26 7.21 -6.76
C GLU A 153 -23.50 6.87 -8.06
N ILE A 154 -22.15 6.85 -8.01
CA ILE A 154 -21.35 6.42 -9.16
C ILE A 154 -21.64 4.96 -9.49
N ARG A 155 -21.70 4.07 -8.50
CA ARG A 155 -22.03 2.65 -8.72
C ARG A 155 -23.40 2.46 -9.36
N ASP A 156 -24.41 3.14 -8.84
CA ASP A 156 -25.80 3.03 -9.31
C ASP A 156 -25.97 3.50 -10.77
N LYS A 157 -25.15 4.48 -11.19
CA LYS A 157 -25.22 5.10 -12.52
C LYS A 157 -24.19 4.58 -13.52
N THR A 158 -23.39 3.60 -13.15
CA THR A 158 -22.41 2.96 -14.06
C THR A 158 -22.80 1.52 -14.39
N PRO A 159 -22.38 0.99 -15.57
CA PRO A 159 -22.62 -0.39 -15.93
C PRO A 159 -22.02 -1.36 -14.90
N PRO A 160 -22.69 -2.50 -14.62
CA PRO A 160 -22.16 -3.50 -13.67
C PRO A 160 -20.84 -4.15 -14.15
N GLU A 161 -20.55 -4.10 -15.45
CA GLU A 161 -19.32 -4.62 -16.04
C GLU A 161 -18.11 -3.74 -15.77
N LEU A 162 -18.34 -2.44 -15.44
CA LEU A 162 -17.29 -1.53 -15.00
C LEU A 162 -16.97 -1.77 -13.54
N GLU A 163 -15.77 -2.23 -13.26
CA GLU A 163 -15.29 -2.41 -11.89
C GLU A 163 -14.90 -1.06 -11.26
N LEU A 164 -15.25 -0.89 -9.98
CA LEU A 164 -14.90 0.29 -9.18
C LEU A 164 -13.93 -0.11 -8.06
N GLU A 165 -12.84 0.63 -7.95
CA GLU A 165 -11.79 0.45 -6.94
C GLU A 165 -11.62 1.74 -6.14
N VAL A 166 -11.39 1.62 -4.83
CA VAL A 166 -11.04 2.74 -3.96
C VAL A 166 -9.80 2.43 -3.13
N PHE A 167 -9.08 3.47 -2.72
CA PHE A 167 -8.11 3.32 -1.65
C PHE A 167 -8.84 3.16 -0.31
N ALA A 168 -8.40 2.19 0.49
CA ALA A 168 -8.95 1.92 1.82
C ALA A 168 -7.93 2.19 2.94
N HIS A 169 -6.63 2.25 2.62
CA HIS A 169 -5.59 2.46 3.63
C HIS A 169 -4.37 3.19 3.07
N GLY A 170 -3.71 3.97 3.92
CA GLY A 170 -2.40 4.55 3.69
C GLY A 170 -2.38 6.05 3.50
N ALA A 171 -1.26 6.56 3.01
CA ALA A 171 -0.97 7.98 2.96
C ALA A 171 -1.92 8.76 2.04
N MET A 172 -2.52 9.82 2.56
CA MET A 172 -3.30 10.80 1.80
C MET A 172 -2.42 11.91 1.21
N CYS A 173 -2.87 12.51 0.13
CA CYS A 173 -2.27 13.71 -0.48
C CYS A 173 -3.04 14.96 -0.04
N VAL A 174 -2.34 16.10 0.10
CA VAL A 174 -2.96 17.41 0.39
C VAL A 174 -3.73 17.96 -0.81
N SER A 175 -3.34 17.57 -2.03
CA SER A 175 -3.96 18.01 -3.28
C SER A 175 -4.76 16.88 -3.91
N TYR A 176 -5.71 17.24 -4.76
CA TYR A 176 -6.38 16.26 -5.62
C TYR A 176 -5.40 15.35 -6.32
N SER A 177 -5.73 14.09 -6.41
CA SER A 177 -4.91 13.06 -7.05
C SER A 177 -4.54 13.46 -8.47
N GLY A 178 -3.23 13.49 -8.78
CA GLY A 178 -2.72 13.88 -10.10
C GLY A 178 -2.75 15.38 -10.44
N ARG A 179 -3.02 16.27 -9.48
CA ARG A 179 -3.17 17.71 -9.72
C ARG A 179 -2.20 18.60 -8.93
N CYS A 180 -1.20 18.01 -8.26
CA CYS A 180 -0.28 18.75 -7.41
C CYS A 180 0.94 19.28 -8.19
N LEU A 181 1.21 20.58 -8.06
CA LEU A 181 2.44 21.23 -8.57
C LEU A 181 3.41 21.66 -7.46
N LEU A 182 3.03 21.51 -6.19
CA LEU A 182 3.82 22.03 -5.05
C LEU A 182 5.25 21.48 -5.05
N SER A 183 5.42 20.17 -5.29
CA SER A 183 6.75 19.56 -5.34
C SER A 183 7.61 20.12 -6.47
N ASN A 184 7.01 20.36 -7.64
CA ASN A 184 7.72 20.94 -8.77
C ASN A 184 8.20 22.38 -8.45
N TYR A 185 7.30 23.22 -7.95
CA TYR A 185 7.66 24.59 -7.58
C TYR A 185 8.71 24.68 -6.48
N MET A 186 8.58 23.85 -5.44
CA MET A 186 9.46 23.94 -4.27
C MET A 186 10.83 23.25 -4.47
N THR A 187 10.91 22.24 -5.31
CA THR A 187 12.10 21.37 -5.38
C THR A 187 12.53 20.99 -6.80
N GLY A 188 11.83 21.47 -7.83
CA GLY A 188 12.04 21.05 -9.23
C GLY A 188 11.65 19.59 -9.53
N ARG A 189 11.10 18.85 -8.54
CA ARG A 189 10.72 17.44 -8.68
C ARG A 189 9.23 17.31 -8.98
N ASP A 190 8.92 16.75 -10.14
CA ASP A 190 7.54 16.64 -10.63
C ASP A 190 6.76 15.51 -9.94
N SER A 191 5.77 15.89 -9.11
CA SER A 191 4.91 14.97 -8.39
C SER A 191 4.02 14.12 -9.32
N ASN A 192 3.59 14.68 -10.45
CA ASN A 192 2.71 14.01 -11.41
C ASN A 192 3.48 13.04 -12.31
N ARG A 193 4.80 12.97 -12.15
CA ARG A 193 5.71 12.05 -12.85
C ARG A 193 6.46 11.11 -11.89
N GLY A 194 5.95 10.95 -10.67
CA GLY A 194 6.49 10.01 -9.70
C GLY A 194 7.62 10.54 -8.82
N ALA A 195 8.08 11.77 -9.02
CA ALA A 195 9.25 12.35 -8.33
C ALA A 195 8.89 13.24 -7.12
N CYS A 196 7.69 13.08 -6.53
CA CYS A 196 7.22 13.91 -5.43
C CYS A 196 8.19 13.92 -4.24
N ALA A 197 8.67 15.12 -3.86
CA ALA A 197 9.51 15.34 -2.68
C ALA A 197 8.70 15.43 -1.37
N GLN A 198 7.37 15.42 -1.45
CA GLN A 198 6.44 15.56 -0.32
C GLN A 198 6.61 16.89 0.46
N PRO A 199 6.78 18.03 -0.19
CA PRO A 199 6.99 19.30 0.51
C PRO A 199 5.81 19.70 1.41
N CYS A 200 4.59 19.26 1.09
CA CYS A 200 3.42 19.48 1.94
C CYS A 200 3.54 18.87 3.35
N ARG A 201 4.59 18.08 3.61
CA ARG A 201 4.87 17.43 4.91
C ARG A 201 6.04 18.06 5.65
N TYR A 202 6.64 19.13 5.10
CA TYR A 202 7.68 19.88 5.78
C TYR A 202 7.07 20.90 6.74
N GLN A 203 7.78 21.25 7.77
CA GLN A 203 7.42 22.38 8.61
C GLN A 203 7.76 23.69 7.91
N TYR A 204 6.81 24.61 7.89
CA TYR A 204 6.96 25.92 7.29
C TYR A 204 6.57 27.00 8.29
N ALA A 205 7.18 28.18 8.12
CA ALA A 205 6.71 29.43 8.66
C ALA A 205 6.66 30.46 7.54
N LEU A 206 5.64 31.28 7.53
CA LEU A 206 5.57 32.43 6.63
C LEU A 206 6.40 33.58 7.23
N MET A 207 7.19 34.24 6.40
CA MET A 207 7.89 35.45 6.74
C MET A 207 7.42 36.55 5.76
N GLU A 208 7.02 37.68 6.30
CA GLU A 208 6.69 38.83 5.48
C GLU A 208 7.97 39.65 5.20
N GLU A 209 8.21 39.95 3.91
CA GLU A 209 9.42 40.69 3.49
C GLU A 209 9.61 42.03 4.24
N LYS A 210 8.50 42.71 4.59
CA LYS A 210 8.53 43.97 5.34
C LYS A 210 8.74 43.83 6.83
N ARG A 211 8.73 42.60 7.36
CA ARG A 211 8.96 42.24 8.76
C ARG A 211 10.00 41.12 8.89
N PRO A 212 11.26 41.36 8.49
CA PRO A 212 12.31 40.37 8.51
C PRO A 212 12.59 39.89 9.95
N GLY A 213 12.67 38.56 10.14
CA GLY A 213 12.93 37.96 11.44
C GLY A 213 11.66 37.58 12.24
N GLU A 214 10.46 37.96 11.79
CA GLU A 214 9.23 37.49 12.34
C GLU A 214 8.73 36.26 11.54
N TYR A 215 8.52 35.14 12.22
CA TYR A 215 8.07 33.90 11.61
C TYR A 215 6.65 33.59 12.08
N PHE A 216 5.72 33.52 11.14
CA PHE A 216 4.32 33.15 11.39
C PHE A 216 4.16 31.66 11.14
N PRO A 217 3.91 30.82 12.18
CA PRO A 217 3.67 29.40 11.99
C PRO A 217 2.42 29.21 11.10
N VAL A 218 2.48 28.20 10.24
CA VAL A 218 1.42 27.91 9.29
C VAL A 218 0.56 26.78 9.85
N TYR A 219 -0.72 27.06 10.16
CA TYR A 219 -1.74 26.10 10.62
C TYR A 219 -3.11 26.45 10.09
N GLU A 220 -4.06 25.56 10.21
CA GLU A 220 -5.44 25.77 9.73
C GLU A 220 -6.33 26.27 10.89
N GLU A 221 -7.09 27.31 10.60
CA GLU A 221 -8.17 27.77 11.48
C GLU A 221 -9.34 28.27 10.58
N ASN A 222 -10.56 27.84 10.90
CA ASN A 222 -11.81 28.28 10.25
C ASN A 222 -11.94 27.99 8.73
N GLY A 223 -11.33 26.92 8.20
CA GLY A 223 -11.56 26.44 6.82
C GLY A 223 -10.67 27.07 5.76
N GLU A 224 -9.64 27.82 6.13
CA GLU A 224 -8.62 28.31 5.21
C GLU A 224 -7.36 27.43 5.27
N THR A 225 -6.85 27.02 4.10
CA THR A 225 -5.79 26.00 3.98
C THR A 225 -4.41 26.60 4.03
N TYR A 226 -3.65 26.17 4.97
CA TYR A 226 -2.23 26.37 5.09
C TYR A 226 -1.49 25.08 4.69
N ILE A 227 -0.19 25.12 4.30
CA ILE A 227 0.56 23.93 3.85
C ILE A 227 0.67 22.94 5.00
N MET A 228 -0.02 21.78 4.95
CA MET A 228 -0.27 20.97 6.10
C MET A 228 -0.19 19.47 5.88
N ASN A 229 -0.06 18.77 7.00
CA ASN A 229 0.16 17.35 7.08
C ASN A 229 -1.15 16.56 7.02
N SER A 230 -1.45 15.96 5.89
CA SER A 230 -2.62 15.08 5.76
C SER A 230 -2.50 13.88 6.68
N ARG A 231 -3.58 13.51 7.36
CA ARG A 231 -3.71 12.25 8.10
C ARG A 231 -3.61 11.06 7.13
N ASP A 232 -3.18 9.90 7.63
CA ASP A 232 -3.25 8.68 6.86
C ASP A 232 -4.69 8.14 6.85
N MET A 233 -5.12 7.51 5.76
CA MET A 233 -6.45 6.89 5.65
C MET A 233 -6.43 5.51 6.30
N CYS A 234 -7.49 5.18 7.04
CA CYS A 234 -7.76 3.82 7.52
C CYS A 234 -9.27 3.57 7.52
N MET A 235 -9.70 2.61 6.71
CA MET A 235 -11.10 2.22 6.55
C MET A 235 -11.36 0.81 7.07
N ILE A 236 -10.50 0.28 7.94
CA ILE A 236 -10.58 -1.12 8.39
C ILE A 236 -11.89 -1.43 9.13
N ASP A 237 -12.39 -0.48 9.91
CA ASP A 237 -13.66 -0.61 10.64
C ASP A 237 -14.90 -0.47 9.73
N HIS A 238 -14.72 -0.01 8.49
CA HIS A 238 -15.78 0.32 7.53
C HIS A 238 -15.77 -0.57 6.28
N VAL A 239 -15.02 -1.68 6.30
CA VAL A 239 -14.92 -2.59 5.13
C VAL A 239 -16.29 -3.11 4.69
N GLY A 240 -17.19 -3.40 5.63
CA GLY A 240 -18.56 -3.81 5.32
C GLY A 240 -19.32 -2.77 4.50
N GLU A 241 -19.23 -1.48 4.86
CA GLU A 241 -19.88 -0.39 4.16
C GLU A 241 -19.31 -0.17 2.74
N LEU A 242 -17.98 -0.37 2.58
CA LEU A 242 -17.34 -0.32 1.26
C LEU A 242 -17.82 -1.47 0.36
N ILE A 243 -17.99 -2.67 0.91
CA ILE A 243 -18.56 -3.82 0.20
C ILE A 243 -20.02 -3.52 -0.17
N ASP A 244 -20.82 -2.96 0.74
CA ASP A 244 -22.22 -2.62 0.51
C ASP A 244 -22.42 -1.46 -0.48
N ALA A 245 -21.41 -0.60 -0.64
CA ALA A 245 -21.37 0.41 -1.69
C ALA A 245 -21.15 -0.16 -3.11
N GLY A 246 -20.99 -1.49 -3.24
CA GLY A 246 -20.85 -2.16 -4.53
C GLY A 246 -19.46 -2.00 -5.17
N LEU A 247 -18.43 -1.83 -4.35
CA LEU A 247 -17.04 -1.77 -4.81
C LEU A 247 -16.50 -3.17 -5.15
N ASP A 248 -15.64 -3.25 -6.15
CA ASP A 248 -15.04 -4.49 -6.65
C ASP A 248 -13.63 -4.73 -6.08
N SER A 249 -12.92 -3.66 -5.67
CA SER A 249 -11.54 -3.76 -5.16
C SER A 249 -11.24 -2.71 -4.11
N LEU A 250 -10.54 -3.13 -3.04
CA LEU A 250 -9.95 -2.28 -2.01
C LEU A 250 -8.44 -2.24 -2.18
N LYS A 251 -7.89 -1.04 -2.34
CA LYS A 251 -6.47 -0.80 -2.56
C LYS A 251 -5.77 -0.25 -1.33
N ILE A 252 -4.63 -0.84 -0.99
CA ILE A 252 -3.73 -0.34 0.04
C ILE A 252 -2.66 0.54 -0.60
N GLU A 253 -2.52 1.80 -0.18
CA GLU A 253 -1.37 2.65 -0.55
C GLU A 253 -0.16 2.29 0.31
N GLY A 254 1.00 2.09 -0.30
CA GLY A 254 2.17 1.75 0.49
C GLY A 254 3.36 1.19 -0.29
N ARG A 255 3.43 1.39 -1.60
CA ARG A 255 4.49 0.83 -2.43
C ARG A 255 5.91 1.24 -1.99
N ALA A 256 6.06 2.42 -1.39
CA ALA A 256 7.31 2.90 -0.80
C ALA A 256 7.48 2.58 0.70
N LYS A 257 6.51 1.90 1.31
CA LYS A 257 6.56 1.48 2.72
C LYS A 257 7.38 0.19 2.87
N SER A 258 7.65 -0.24 4.10
CA SER A 258 8.43 -1.45 4.38
C SER A 258 7.68 -2.75 4.02
N ALA A 259 8.41 -3.87 3.94
CA ALA A 259 7.83 -5.20 3.78
C ALA A 259 6.95 -5.58 4.99
N TYR A 260 7.33 -5.14 6.18
CA TYR A 260 6.52 -5.28 7.41
C TYR A 260 5.16 -4.58 7.27
N TYR A 261 5.14 -3.34 6.76
CA TYR A 261 3.90 -2.63 6.48
C TYR A 261 3.02 -3.39 5.48
N ALA A 262 3.60 -3.85 4.36
CA ALA A 262 2.85 -4.59 3.35
C ALA A 262 2.23 -5.88 3.94
N ALA A 263 2.97 -6.62 4.76
CA ALA A 263 2.49 -7.81 5.44
C ALA A 263 1.31 -7.51 6.38
N ILE A 264 1.53 -6.63 7.35
CA ILE A 264 0.58 -6.41 8.44
C ILE A 264 -0.72 -5.78 7.94
N VAL A 265 -0.63 -4.74 7.09
CA VAL A 265 -1.85 -4.09 6.56
C VAL A 265 -2.63 -5.05 5.66
N THR A 266 -1.94 -5.81 4.78
CA THR A 266 -2.62 -6.80 3.94
C THR A 266 -3.31 -7.86 4.77
N GLY A 267 -2.65 -8.40 5.81
CA GLY A 267 -3.23 -9.39 6.72
C GLY A 267 -4.45 -8.86 7.45
N ALA A 268 -4.37 -7.65 8.03
CA ALA A 268 -5.47 -7.03 8.74
C ALA A 268 -6.70 -6.80 7.83
N TYR A 269 -6.50 -6.25 6.63
CA TYR A 269 -7.58 -6.06 5.66
C TYR A 269 -8.13 -7.37 5.09
N ARG A 270 -7.30 -8.41 4.93
CA ARG A 270 -7.79 -9.75 4.56
C ARG A 270 -8.78 -10.26 5.58
N HIS A 271 -8.45 -10.19 6.87
CA HIS A 271 -9.35 -10.60 7.94
C HIS A 271 -10.60 -9.72 8.03
N ALA A 272 -10.48 -8.42 7.81
CA ALA A 272 -11.62 -7.51 7.79
C ALA A 272 -12.59 -7.82 6.63
N ILE A 273 -12.06 -8.09 5.43
CA ILE A 273 -12.88 -8.50 4.28
C ILE A 273 -13.57 -9.85 4.54
N ASP A 274 -12.84 -10.82 5.09
CA ASP A 274 -13.38 -12.16 5.35
C ASP A 274 -14.48 -12.12 6.42
N ALA A 275 -14.29 -11.35 7.47
CA ALA A 275 -15.29 -11.11 8.52
C ALA A 275 -16.54 -10.46 7.93
N ALA A 276 -16.39 -9.33 7.22
CA ALA A 276 -17.50 -8.62 6.60
C ALA A 276 -18.25 -9.49 5.57
N TRP A 277 -17.53 -10.28 4.78
CA TRP A 277 -18.12 -11.20 3.80
C TRP A 277 -18.93 -12.29 4.45
N SER A 278 -18.49 -12.77 5.62
CA SER A 278 -19.17 -13.81 6.41
C SER A 278 -20.27 -13.25 7.32
N GLY A 279 -20.50 -11.93 7.32
CA GLY A 279 -21.44 -11.28 8.22
C GLY A 279 -21.02 -11.31 9.68
N MET A 280 -19.73 -11.51 9.96
CA MET A 280 -19.16 -11.55 11.30
C MET A 280 -18.49 -10.22 11.65
N PRO A 281 -18.47 -9.81 12.93
CA PRO A 281 -17.66 -8.68 13.36
C PRO A 281 -16.17 -8.96 13.16
N LEU A 282 -15.40 -7.91 12.86
CA LEU A 282 -13.94 -7.99 12.85
C LEU A 282 -13.42 -8.28 14.28
N ASP A 283 -12.56 -9.27 14.44
CA ASP A 283 -11.81 -9.48 15.69
C ASP A 283 -10.94 -8.24 15.96
N PRO A 284 -11.09 -7.58 17.14
CA PRO A 284 -10.33 -6.38 17.48
C PRO A 284 -8.82 -6.48 17.30
N VAL A 285 -8.25 -7.68 17.47
CA VAL A 285 -6.80 -7.88 17.27
C VAL A 285 -6.33 -7.46 15.88
N TRP A 286 -7.14 -7.70 14.84
CA TRP A 286 -6.78 -7.33 13.47
C TRP A 286 -6.96 -5.82 13.20
N ARG A 287 -7.89 -5.20 13.90
CA ARG A 287 -8.03 -3.74 13.91
C ARG A 287 -6.81 -3.10 14.55
N ASP A 288 -6.31 -3.64 15.66
CA ASP A 288 -5.14 -3.11 16.37
C ASP A 288 -3.84 -3.28 15.56
N GLU A 289 -3.76 -4.27 14.67
CA GLU A 289 -2.59 -4.51 13.83
C GLU A 289 -2.20 -3.30 12.97
N VAL A 290 -3.14 -2.50 12.50
CA VAL A 290 -2.84 -1.31 11.70
C VAL A 290 -2.21 -0.17 12.51
N GLU A 291 -2.27 -0.23 13.85
CA GLU A 291 -1.55 0.68 14.75
C GLU A 291 -0.09 0.22 15.01
N HIS A 292 0.24 -1.05 14.72
CA HIS A 292 1.56 -1.61 14.97
C HIS A 292 2.56 -1.38 13.82
N ILE A 293 2.20 -0.58 12.83
CA ILE A 293 3.04 -0.21 11.69
C ILE A 293 3.47 1.26 11.77
N SER A 294 4.33 1.69 10.86
CA SER A 294 4.68 3.11 10.75
C SER A 294 3.60 3.89 10.01
N HIS A 295 2.84 4.70 10.73
CA HIS A 295 1.72 5.50 10.22
C HIS A 295 1.70 6.90 10.83
N ARG A 296 0.88 7.79 10.27
CA ARG A 296 0.45 9.05 10.90
C ARG A 296 -0.93 8.84 11.50
N HIS A 297 -1.40 9.82 12.28
CA HIS A 297 -2.77 9.77 12.80
C HIS A 297 -3.76 9.43 11.70
N TYR A 298 -4.67 8.49 11.98
CA TYR A 298 -5.65 8.02 11.04
C TYR A 298 -6.86 8.93 10.92
N SER A 299 -7.47 8.87 9.75
CA SER A 299 -8.80 9.39 9.44
C SER A 299 -9.50 8.45 8.46
N THR A 300 -10.78 8.64 8.26
CA THR A 300 -11.54 7.93 7.22
C THR A 300 -11.42 8.58 5.82
N GLY A 301 -10.43 9.47 5.61
CA GLY A 301 -10.38 10.26 4.38
C GLY A 301 -11.65 11.09 4.22
N PHE A 302 -12.11 11.25 2.97
CA PHE A 302 -13.32 12.00 2.67
C PHE A 302 -14.61 11.15 2.72
N PHE A 303 -14.55 9.87 3.03
CA PHE A 303 -15.72 8.98 3.00
C PHE A 303 -16.90 9.47 3.84
N TYR A 304 -16.65 10.14 4.98
CA TYR A 304 -17.66 10.69 5.87
C TYR A 304 -17.55 12.21 6.05
N GLY A 305 -16.90 12.89 5.12
CA GLY A 305 -16.71 14.33 5.16
C GLY A 305 -15.24 14.72 5.16
N HIS A 306 -14.95 15.98 5.48
CA HIS A 306 -13.57 16.49 5.43
C HIS A 306 -12.68 15.83 6.52
N PRO A 307 -11.54 15.22 6.16
CA PRO A 307 -10.70 14.43 7.10
C PRO A 307 -9.98 15.28 8.15
N GLY A 308 -9.97 16.59 8.01
CA GLY A 308 -9.14 17.49 8.80
C GLY A 308 -7.64 17.31 8.50
N GLN A 309 -6.85 18.10 9.22
CA GLN A 309 -5.39 18.04 9.15
C GLN A 309 -4.84 17.73 10.55
N PHE A 310 -3.62 17.21 10.62
CA PHE A 310 -2.91 17.07 11.88
C PHE A 310 -1.80 18.12 11.94
N THR A 311 -1.98 19.12 12.80
CA THR A 311 -1.14 20.34 12.82
C THR A 311 -0.03 20.31 13.85
N GLU A 312 -0.06 19.38 14.82
CA GLU A 312 0.88 19.34 15.93
C GLU A 312 2.29 18.94 15.47
N ASP A 313 2.41 17.90 14.65
CA ASP A 313 3.67 17.49 14.06
C ASP A 313 3.50 16.69 12.75
N SER A 314 4.61 16.43 12.05
CA SER A 314 4.65 15.62 10.84
C SER A 314 5.23 14.22 11.06
N ARG A 315 5.47 13.85 12.33
CA ARG A 315 6.14 12.59 12.66
C ARG A 315 5.26 11.39 12.39
N TYR A 316 5.92 10.28 12.09
CA TYR A 316 5.30 8.98 12.04
C TYR A 316 5.30 8.36 13.43
N ILE A 317 4.18 7.81 13.84
CA ILE A 317 4.07 6.90 14.97
C ILE A 317 4.82 5.63 14.60
N ARG A 318 5.74 5.15 15.44
CA ARG A 318 6.61 3.99 15.17
C ARG A 318 6.90 3.24 16.46
N ASP A 319 5.83 2.80 17.10
CA ASP A 319 5.89 2.21 18.43
C ASP A 319 6.25 0.72 18.40
N TRP A 320 6.35 0.14 17.20
CA TRP A 320 6.71 -1.26 17.00
C TRP A 320 7.86 -1.44 16.03
N GLN A 321 8.68 -2.45 16.30
CA GLN A 321 9.79 -2.81 15.44
C GLN A 321 9.84 -4.32 15.20
N ILE A 322 10.15 -4.69 13.96
CA ILE A 322 10.44 -6.09 13.60
C ILE A 322 11.77 -6.51 14.22
N THR A 323 11.81 -7.70 14.84
CA THR A 323 13.04 -8.28 15.39
C THR A 323 13.59 -9.37 14.50
N ALA A 324 12.75 -10.24 13.93
CA ALA A 324 13.19 -11.29 13.02
C ALA A 324 12.07 -11.74 12.06
N LYS A 325 12.47 -12.43 10.98
CA LYS A 325 11.56 -13.09 10.02
C LYS A 325 11.84 -14.59 10.00
N VAL A 326 10.81 -15.40 10.01
CA VAL A 326 10.90 -16.85 9.87
C VAL A 326 11.19 -17.21 8.41
N VAL A 327 12.26 -17.97 8.20
CA VAL A 327 12.65 -18.55 6.90
C VAL A 327 11.98 -19.90 6.73
N SER A 328 12.04 -20.74 7.76
CA SER A 328 11.39 -22.06 7.81
C SER A 328 11.11 -22.44 9.27
N CYS A 329 10.13 -23.31 9.47
CA CYS A 329 9.79 -23.87 10.78
C CYS A 329 9.36 -25.32 10.59
N ASP A 330 9.84 -26.22 11.45
CA ASP A 330 9.40 -27.61 11.47
C ASP A 330 8.11 -27.81 12.29
N GLN A 331 7.63 -29.05 12.36
CA GLN A 331 6.40 -29.38 13.09
C GLN A 331 6.54 -29.22 14.61
N GLU A 332 7.77 -29.33 15.14
CA GLU A 332 8.10 -29.15 16.54
C GLU A 332 8.32 -27.69 16.94
N GLY A 333 8.19 -26.74 15.99
CA GLY A 333 8.37 -25.31 16.23
C GLY A 333 9.83 -24.85 16.21
N ARG A 334 10.78 -25.68 15.75
CA ARG A 334 12.15 -25.24 15.56
C ARG A 334 12.23 -24.41 14.28
N ALA A 335 12.41 -23.13 14.47
CA ALA A 335 12.44 -22.17 13.36
C ALA A 335 13.86 -21.75 13.00
N LEU A 336 14.14 -21.59 11.71
CA LEU A 336 15.26 -20.84 11.17
C LEU A 336 14.77 -19.43 10.86
N LEU A 337 15.45 -18.41 11.38
CA LEU A 337 15.06 -17.02 11.26
C LEU A 337 16.20 -16.15 10.69
N THR A 338 15.83 -15.02 10.11
CA THR A 338 16.76 -13.94 9.75
C THR A 338 16.54 -12.76 10.69
N LEU A 339 17.61 -12.25 11.28
CA LEU A 339 17.58 -11.15 12.25
C LEU A 339 17.38 -9.80 11.54
N ASN A 340 16.46 -8.99 12.08
CA ASN A 340 16.31 -7.58 11.73
C ASN A 340 16.86 -6.67 12.84
N ASN A 341 16.44 -6.88 14.08
CA ASN A 341 16.87 -6.12 15.26
C ASN A 341 17.25 -7.04 16.41
N LYS A 342 18.29 -6.67 17.17
CA LYS A 342 18.86 -7.44 18.27
C LYS A 342 17.83 -7.81 19.34
N PHE A 343 17.95 -9.01 19.91
CA PHE A 343 17.23 -9.45 21.10
C PHE A 343 18.00 -10.60 21.80
N SER A 344 17.56 -10.98 23.01
CA SER A 344 18.24 -11.89 23.89
C SER A 344 17.29 -12.96 24.44
N LEU A 345 17.86 -14.01 25.06
CA LEU A 345 17.11 -14.95 25.90
C LEU A 345 16.35 -14.19 26.99
N GLY A 346 15.10 -14.59 27.24
CA GLY A 346 14.21 -13.96 28.22
C GLY A 346 13.46 -12.73 27.69
N ASP A 347 13.81 -12.22 26.51
CA ASP A 347 13.06 -11.11 25.90
C ASP A 347 11.63 -11.55 25.57
N ARG A 348 10.68 -10.61 25.76
CA ARG A 348 9.29 -10.79 25.33
C ARG A 348 9.10 -10.22 23.96
N LEU A 349 8.63 -11.03 23.05
CA LEU A 349 8.34 -10.68 21.68
C LEU A 349 6.88 -10.99 21.38
N GLU A 350 6.45 -10.62 20.20
CA GLU A 350 5.15 -11.01 19.64
C GLU A 350 5.37 -11.69 18.28
N LEU A 351 4.68 -12.79 18.05
CA LEU A 351 4.68 -13.55 16.82
C LEU A 351 3.40 -13.23 16.04
N VAL A 352 3.55 -12.88 14.76
CA VAL A 352 2.45 -12.70 13.79
C VAL A 352 2.85 -13.32 12.46
N GLY A 353 1.91 -13.91 11.74
CA GLY A 353 2.26 -14.57 10.48
C GLY A 353 1.05 -14.76 9.55
N PRO A 354 1.29 -15.31 8.35
CA PRO A 354 0.23 -15.66 7.42
C PRO A 354 -0.75 -16.65 8.06
N GLY A 355 -1.99 -16.19 8.35
CA GLY A 355 -3.00 -16.99 9.05
C GLY A 355 -2.68 -17.29 10.52
N VAL A 356 -1.65 -16.67 11.10
CA VAL A 356 -1.28 -16.80 12.52
C VAL A 356 -1.73 -15.55 13.25
N ARG A 357 -2.65 -15.72 14.20
CA ARG A 357 -3.11 -14.65 15.08
C ARG A 357 -1.96 -14.09 15.90
N PRO A 358 -1.80 -12.77 16.06
CA PRO A 358 -0.80 -12.17 16.92
C PRO A 358 -0.84 -12.75 18.32
N GLN A 359 0.33 -13.18 18.82
CA GLN A 359 0.45 -13.79 20.13
C GLN A 359 1.78 -13.48 20.78
N PRO A 360 1.81 -13.22 22.11
CA PRO A 360 3.05 -13.00 22.84
C PRO A 360 3.84 -14.30 22.94
N LEU A 361 5.15 -14.16 22.94
CA LEU A 361 6.08 -15.26 23.22
C LEU A 361 7.27 -14.76 24.03
N GLU A 362 7.88 -15.67 24.81
CA GLU A 362 9.16 -15.46 25.49
C GLU A 362 10.26 -16.21 24.75
N VAL A 363 11.43 -15.60 24.60
CA VAL A 363 12.58 -16.21 23.94
C VAL A 363 13.25 -17.21 24.92
N THR A 364 12.93 -18.48 24.78
CA THR A 364 13.40 -19.53 25.70
C THR A 364 14.67 -20.22 25.24
N ALA A 365 14.98 -20.26 23.94
CA ALA A 365 16.16 -20.90 23.40
C ALA A 365 16.60 -20.29 22.07
N LEU A 366 17.89 -20.08 21.92
CA LEU A 366 18.52 -19.53 20.70
C LEU A 366 19.75 -20.37 20.34
N TRP A 367 19.98 -20.62 19.07
CA TRP A 367 21.16 -21.30 18.54
C TRP A 367 21.61 -20.58 17.24
N ASP A 368 22.90 -20.70 16.95
CA ASP A 368 23.39 -20.34 15.62
C ASP A 368 22.99 -21.40 14.56
N GLU A 369 23.42 -21.21 13.32
CA GLU A 369 23.11 -22.15 12.23
C GLU A 369 23.72 -23.54 12.47
N ASP A 370 24.86 -23.64 13.19
CA ASP A 370 25.56 -24.88 13.50
C ASP A 370 24.99 -25.59 14.75
N GLY A 371 24.00 -24.98 15.41
CA GLY A 371 23.31 -25.52 16.57
C GLY A 371 24.00 -25.19 17.90
N LEU A 372 24.98 -24.30 17.93
CA LEU A 372 25.61 -23.85 19.17
C LEU A 372 24.68 -22.86 19.90
N PRO A 373 24.52 -23.00 21.24
CA PRO A 373 23.61 -22.14 21.99
C PRO A 373 24.09 -20.70 22.02
N LEU A 374 23.13 -19.78 21.89
CA LEU A 374 23.33 -18.34 21.94
C LEU A 374 22.53 -17.75 23.11
N THR A 375 23.08 -16.69 23.74
CA THR A 375 22.35 -15.90 24.73
C THR A 375 21.70 -14.67 24.11
N GLN A 376 22.18 -14.23 22.93
CA GLN A 376 21.65 -13.10 22.20
C GLN A 376 21.94 -13.21 20.70
N VAL A 377 21.12 -12.56 19.88
CA VAL A 377 21.31 -12.34 18.44
C VAL A 377 21.43 -10.85 18.17
N ARG A 378 22.48 -10.40 17.44
CA ARG A 378 22.79 -8.96 17.32
C ARG A 378 23.31 -8.49 15.97
N LYS A 379 23.77 -9.40 15.09
CA LYS A 379 24.29 -9.02 13.78
C LYS A 379 23.12 -8.94 12.78
N PRO A 380 22.80 -7.79 12.20
CA PRO A 380 21.75 -7.69 11.18
C PRO A 380 21.92 -8.72 10.07
N GLN A 381 20.83 -9.28 9.60
CA GLN A 381 20.76 -10.31 8.54
C GLN A 381 21.41 -11.65 8.91
N MET A 382 21.92 -11.85 10.14
CA MET A 382 22.37 -13.18 10.55
C MET A 382 21.21 -14.17 10.56
N ARG A 383 21.48 -15.39 10.21
CA ARG A 383 20.58 -16.52 10.41
C ARG A 383 20.84 -17.14 11.77
N PHE A 384 19.78 -17.60 12.40
CA PHE A 384 19.82 -18.26 13.70
C PHE A 384 18.61 -19.17 13.85
N ARG A 385 18.66 -20.07 14.82
CA ARG A 385 17.55 -20.96 15.16
C ARG A 385 16.94 -20.56 16.50
N MET A 386 15.63 -20.74 16.60
CA MET A 386 14.87 -20.44 17.81
C MET A 386 13.76 -21.46 17.99
N GLN A 387 13.41 -21.77 19.24
CA GLN A 387 12.22 -22.56 19.55
C GLN A 387 11.01 -21.62 19.59
N LEU A 388 10.03 -21.87 18.75
CA LEU A 388 8.71 -21.22 18.75
C LEU A 388 7.69 -22.09 19.47
N PRO A 389 6.60 -21.53 20.01
CA PRO A 389 5.57 -22.30 20.74
C PRO A 389 4.80 -23.28 19.83
N GLN A 390 4.81 -23.04 18.54
CA GLN A 390 4.14 -23.87 17.53
C GLN A 390 4.83 -23.74 16.16
N SER A 391 4.52 -24.65 15.25
CA SER A 391 4.90 -24.51 13.84
C SER A 391 4.20 -23.30 13.22
N VAL A 392 4.94 -22.52 12.43
CA VAL A 392 4.42 -21.32 11.76
C VAL A 392 4.89 -21.28 10.30
N PRO A 393 4.11 -20.65 9.40
CA PRO A 393 4.52 -20.51 8.02
C PRO A 393 5.80 -19.68 7.86
N PRO A 394 6.58 -19.90 6.78
CA PRO A 394 7.59 -18.95 6.34
C PRO A 394 7.01 -17.53 6.21
N LEU A 395 7.86 -16.51 6.38
CA LEU A 395 7.50 -15.10 6.39
C LEU A 395 6.68 -14.66 7.63
N SER A 396 6.47 -15.52 8.62
CA SER A 396 6.02 -15.06 9.94
C SER A 396 7.07 -14.13 10.55
N ILE A 397 6.60 -13.20 11.38
CA ILE A 397 7.38 -12.07 11.90
C ILE A 397 7.43 -12.15 13.42
N LEU A 398 8.60 -11.95 13.99
CA LEU A 398 8.77 -11.61 15.39
C LEU A 398 8.96 -10.10 15.50
N ARG A 399 8.27 -9.49 16.46
CA ARG A 399 8.29 -8.04 16.69
C ARG A 399 8.20 -7.71 18.18
N ARG A 400 8.47 -6.47 18.53
CA ARG A 400 8.23 -5.93 19.87
C ARG A 400 7.93 -4.44 19.82
N GLN A 401 7.40 -3.90 20.91
CA GLN A 401 7.36 -2.46 21.11
C GLN A 401 8.77 -1.87 21.00
N ALA A 402 8.89 -0.75 20.31
CA ALA A 402 10.14 -0.01 20.24
C ALA A 402 10.42 0.64 21.60
N ASP A 403 11.65 0.56 22.07
CA ASP A 403 12.07 1.34 23.24
C ASP A 403 12.04 2.82 22.86
N LEU A 404 11.00 3.53 23.27
CA LEU A 404 10.86 4.97 23.07
C LEU A 404 11.73 5.76 24.08
N THR A 405 12.97 5.33 24.28
CA THR A 405 13.92 6.16 25.03
C THR A 405 14.39 7.28 24.11
N PRO A 406 14.24 8.58 24.53
CA PRO A 406 14.55 9.74 23.71
C PRO A 406 16.01 9.83 23.29
#